data_d60ba6d0251967dc95d28e89c2417b92
#
_entry.id   d60ba6d0251967dc95d28e89c2417b92
#
_cell.length_a   1.000
_cell.length_b   1.000
_cell.length_c   1.000
_cell.angle_alpha   90.00
_cell.angle_beta   90.00
_cell.angle_gamma   90.00
#
_symmetry.space_group_name_H-M   'P 1'
#
loop_
_entity.id
_entity.type
_entity.pdbx_description
1 polymer ?
#
loop_
_entity_poly.entity_id
_entity_poly.type
_entity_poly.pdbx_seq_one_letter_code
_entity_poly.pdbx_strand_id
1 'polypeptide(L)'
;YMGRMVFDNFFLMPDSGLSAAQDLAHLSSKNLLVAFSTTPYSTETVRLIKTAKSLNIKTLSFTDSVLSPLAQHSDYYVEVKIMKENKLFRMAPMLTAIEQVLEACFNILGKDADKKIDYFEKRIKAINGYW
;
A
#
# COMPACT_ATOMS: atom_id res chain seq x y z
N TYR A 1 -7.34 -6.79 0.49
CA TYR A 1 -7.92 -8.03 -0.06
C TYR A 1 -7.31 -8.36 -1.42
N MET A 2 -7.52 -7.52 -2.45
CA MET A 2 -7.05 -7.77 -3.84
C MET A 2 -5.55 -8.12 -3.92
N GLY A 3 -4.68 -7.37 -3.24
CA GLY A 3 -3.25 -7.67 -3.24
C GLY A 3 -2.91 -9.07 -2.73
N ARG A 4 -3.64 -9.58 -1.74
CA ARG A 4 -3.43 -10.92 -1.18
C ARG A 4 -3.90 -12.07 -2.08
N MET A 5 -4.71 -11.80 -3.08
CA MET A 5 -5.11 -12.83 -4.06
C MET A 5 -3.93 -13.25 -4.94
N VAL A 6 -2.99 -12.33 -5.18
CA VAL A 6 -1.88 -12.53 -6.13
C VAL A 6 -0.51 -12.56 -5.45
N PHE A 7 -0.36 -11.79 -4.36
CA PHE A 7 0.93 -11.66 -3.67
C PHE A 7 0.88 -12.36 -2.31
N ASP A 8 1.62 -13.45 -2.17
CA ASP A 8 1.70 -14.24 -0.92
C ASP A 8 2.38 -13.49 0.22
N ASN A 9 3.13 -12.44 -0.11
CA ASN A 9 3.93 -11.62 0.79
C ASN A 9 3.34 -10.21 0.99
N PHE A 10 2.03 -10.05 0.87
CA PHE A 10 1.32 -8.80 1.08
C PHE A 10 0.81 -8.70 2.51
N PHE A 11 1.41 -7.82 3.31
CA PHE A 11 1.09 -7.65 4.73
C PHE A 11 0.58 -6.24 5.01
N LEU A 12 -0.35 -6.14 5.95
CA LEU A 12 -0.78 -4.87 6.52
C LEU A 12 0.05 -4.62 7.78
N MET A 13 0.75 -3.49 7.82
CA MET A 13 1.47 -3.07 9.01
C MET A 13 0.52 -2.42 10.02
N PRO A 14 0.76 -2.58 11.33
CA PRO A 14 0.08 -1.82 12.37
C PRO A 14 0.26 -0.30 12.16
N ASP A 15 -0.74 0.46 12.58
CA ASP A 15 -0.77 1.92 12.35
C ASP A 15 0.32 2.68 13.10
N SER A 16 0.82 2.14 14.21
CA SER A 16 1.77 2.88 15.05
C SER A 16 2.50 2.03 16.10
N GLY A 17 3.48 2.63 16.71
CA GLY A 17 4.13 2.18 17.92
C GLY A 17 5.27 1.19 17.71
N LEU A 18 5.62 0.47 18.78
CA LEU A 18 6.72 -0.50 18.81
C LEU A 18 6.52 -1.63 17.79
N SER A 19 5.26 -2.04 17.56
CA SER A 19 4.93 -3.10 16.61
C SER A 19 5.32 -2.73 15.18
N ALA A 20 5.00 -1.51 14.73
CA ALA A 20 5.39 -1.04 13.40
C ALA A 20 6.93 -0.94 13.24
N ALA A 21 7.63 -0.51 14.28
CA ALA A 21 9.10 -0.46 14.27
C ALA A 21 9.72 -1.87 14.23
N GLN A 22 9.13 -2.82 14.95
CA GLN A 22 9.56 -4.23 14.91
C GLN A 22 9.35 -4.85 13.54
N ASP A 23 8.19 -4.60 12.90
CA ASP A 23 7.91 -5.09 11.55
C ASP A 23 8.91 -4.51 10.54
N LEU A 24 9.23 -3.21 10.63
CA LEU A 24 10.28 -2.61 9.78
C LEU A 24 11.65 -3.25 9.97
N ALA A 25 12.02 -3.63 11.19
CA ALA A 25 13.30 -4.25 11.48
C ALA A 25 13.46 -5.64 10.81
N HIS A 26 12.37 -6.31 10.48
CA HIS A 26 12.37 -7.60 9.75
C HIS A 26 12.40 -7.44 8.23
N LEU A 27 12.21 -6.23 7.71
CA LEU A 27 12.24 -5.95 6.28
C LEU A 27 13.68 -5.72 5.77
N SER A 28 13.84 -5.84 4.47
CA SER A 28 15.11 -5.68 3.77
C SER A 28 14.93 -4.89 2.46
N SER A 29 16.01 -4.67 1.72
CA SER A 29 15.99 -4.04 0.40
C SER A 29 15.17 -4.81 -0.65
N LYS A 30 14.74 -6.04 -0.37
CA LYS A 30 13.84 -6.84 -1.22
C LYS A 30 12.36 -6.55 -0.97
N ASN A 31 12.05 -5.75 0.03
CA ASN A 31 10.70 -5.38 0.41
C ASN A 31 10.33 -3.99 -0.11
N LEU A 32 9.04 -3.75 -0.26
CA LEU A 32 8.46 -2.45 -0.59
C LEU A 32 7.51 -2.04 0.54
N LEU A 33 7.78 -0.91 1.17
CA LEU A 33 6.82 -0.26 2.06
C LEU A 33 5.88 0.62 1.25
N VAL A 34 4.59 0.34 1.30
CA VAL A 34 3.56 1.17 0.67
C VAL A 34 2.83 1.95 1.76
N ALA A 35 2.76 3.27 1.63
CA ALA A 35 2.15 4.15 2.61
C ALA A 35 1.12 5.10 1.98
N PHE A 36 0.11 5.43 2.76
CA PHE A 36 -0.99 6.31 2.36
C PHE A 36 -1.15 7.42 3.39
N SER A 37 -1.10 8.67 2.98
CA SER A 37 -1.48 9.80 3.82
C SER A 37 -1.77 11.04 2.98
N THR A 38 -2.80 11.75 3.39
CA THR A 38 -3.23 13.02 2.79
C THR A 38 -3.27 14.10 3.87
N THR A 39 -3.40 15.33 3.49
CA THR A 39 -3.55 16.45 4.44
C THR A 39 -4.80 16.27 5.34
N PRO A 40 -4.67 16.35 6.70
CA PRO A 40 -3.45 16.51 7.48
C PRO A 40 -2.63 15.21 7.56
N TYR A 41 -1.34 15.30 7.27
CA TYR A 41 -0.47 14.13 7.19
C TYR A 41 -0.21 13.50 8.55
N SER A 42 -0.29 12.17 8.61
CA SER A 42 0.06 11.40 9.80
C SER A 42 1.56 11.49 10.08
N THR A 43 1.91 12.01 11.24
CA THR A 43 3.31 12.08 11.71
C THR A 43 3.94 10.68 11.76
N GLU A 44 3.17 9.69 12.16
CA GLU A 44 3.61 8.31 12.27
C GLU A 44 3.95 7.73 10.89
N THR A 45 3.09 7.92 9.90
CA THR A 45 3.32 7.45 8.53
C THR A 45 4.58 8.10 7.94
N VAL A 46 4.78 9.40 8.16
CA VAL A 46 5.99 10.11 7.72
C VAL A 46 7.23 9.53 8.40
N ARG A 47 7.17 9.24 9.69
CA ARG A 47 8.27 8.63 10.44
C ARG A 47 8.61 7.24 9.90
N LEU A 48 7.61 6.40 9.63
CA LEU A 48 7.81 5.06 9.08
C LEU A 48 8.50 5.11 7.72
N ILE A 49 8.10 6.01 6.82
CA ILE A 49 8.78 6.20 5.52
C ILE A 49 10.25 6.60 5.69
N LYS A 50 10.52 7.56 6.56
CA LYS A 50 11.91 7.99 6.83
C LYS A 50 12.76 6.85 7.40
N THR A 51 12.20 6.07 8.33
CA THR A 51 12.88 4.91 8.90
C THR A 51 13.11 3.82 7.85
N ALA A 52 12.12 3.49 7.04
CA ALA A 52 12.27 2.53 5.95
C ALA A 52 13.39 2.93 5.00
N LYS A 53 13.45 4.20 4.62
CA LYS A 53 14.52 4.73 3.76
C LYS A 53 15.91 4.60 4.42
N SER A 54 16.04 4.88 5.71
CA SER A 54 17.31 4.70 6.44
C SER A 54 17.77 3.24 6.51
N LEU A 55 16.84 2.30 6.42
CA LEU A 55 17.09 0.86 6.36
C LEU A 55 17.24 0.32 4.93
N ASN A 56 17.33 1.19 3.91
CA ASN A 56 17.37 0.83 2.49
C ASN A 56 16.17 -0.01 2.01
N ILE A 57 15.04 0.12 2.65
CA ILE A 57 13.77 -0.48 2.22
C ILE A 57 13.16 0.46 1.18
N LYS A 58 12.76 -0.06 0.02
CA LYS A 58 12.08 0.73 -1.01
C LYS A 58 10.72 1.21 -0.53
N THR A 59 10.36 2.43 -0.92
CA THR A 59 9.13 3.08 -0.46
C THR A 59 8.31 3.60 -1.62
N LEU A 60 6.99 3.35 -1.56
CA LEU A 60 5.98 3.91 -2.45
C LEU A 60 4.94 4.63 -1.60
N SER A 61 4.64 5.88 -1.89
CA SER A 61 3.56 6.58 -1.20
C SER A 61 2.45 7.03 -2.13
N PHE A 62 1.22 6.98 -1.62
CA PHE A 62 0.06 7.61 -2.21
C PHE A 62 -0.29 8.83 -1.38
N THR A 63 -0.31 10.00 -2.01
CA THR A 63 -0.49 11.28 -1.29
C THR A 63 -1.19 12.32 -2.18
N ASP A 64 -1.61 13.41 -1.60
CA ASP A 64 -2.41 14.44 -2.27
C ASP A 64 -1.58 15.60 -2.87
N SER A 65 -0.27 15.59 -2.67
CA SER A 65 0.61 16.65 -3.18
C SER A 65 2.06 16.17 -3.34
N VAL A 66 2.71 16.61 -4.39
CA VAL A 66 4.16 16.44 -4.61
C VAL A 66 4.99 17.11 -3.50
N LEU A 67 4.43 18.12 -2.83
CA LEU A 67 5.05 18.81 -1.72
C LEU A 67 4.78 18.14 -0.37
N SER A 68 4.02 17.05 -0.34
CA SER A 68 3.74 16.31 0.89
C SER A 68 5.03 15.74 1.49
N PRO A 69 5.10 15.60 2.82
CA PRO A 69 6.25 14.96 3.45
C PRO A 69 6.42 13.48 3.02
N LEU A 70 5.34 12.82 2.56
CA LEU A 70 5.43 11.47 2.02
C LEU A 70 6.17 11.47 0.68
N ALA A 71 5.75 12.32 -0.28
CA ALA A 71 6.39 12.40 -1.59
C ALA A 71 7.88 12.80 -1.47
N GLN A 72 8.19 13.73 -0.55
CA GLN A 72 9.56 14.22 -0.33
C GLN A 72 10.52 13.15 0.23
N HIS A 73 9.99 12.14 0.92
CA HIS A 73 10.81 11.12 1.58
C HIS A 73 10.68 9.72 0.97
N SER A 74 9.76 9.49 0.03
CA SER A 74 9.62 8.20 -0.64
C SER A 74 10.54 8.08 -1.86
N ASP A 75 10.85 6.83 -2.25
CA ASP A 75 11.54 6.55 -3.52
C ASP A 75 10.60 6.77 -4.72
N TYR A 76 9.32 6.41 -4.54
CA TYR A 76 8.27 6.58 -5.53
C TYR A 76 7.02 7.17 -4.87
N TYR A 77 6.25 7.93 -5.61
CA TYR A 77 4.96 8.42 -5.14
C TYR A 77 3.92 8.48 -6.26
N VAL A 78 2.67 8.35 -5.87
CA VAL A 78 1.50 8.59 -6.70
C VAL A 78 0.76 9.78 -6.12
N GLU A 79 0.65 10.86 -6.90
CA GLU A 79 -0.15 12.01 -6.51
C GLU A 79 -1.62 11.77 -6.85
N VAL A 80 -2.48 11.89 -5.85
CA VAL A 80 -3.92 11.70 -5.98
C VAL A 80 -4.63 12.97 -5.54
N LYS A 81 -5.31 13.63 -6.44
CA LYS A 81 -6.09 14.84 -6.11
C LYS A 81 -7.27 14.48 -5.22
N ILE A 82 -7.19 14.87 -3.96
CA ILE A 82 -8.24 14.68 -2.99
C ILE A 82 -9.10 15.95 -2.94
N MET A 83 -10.35 15.84 -3.34
CA MET A 83 -11.30 16.93 -3.21
C MET A 83 -11.85 17.00 -1.80
N LYS A 84 -11.93 18.22 -1.27
CA LYS A 84 -12.56 18.50 0.02
C LYS A 84 -13.88 19.23 -0.23
N GLU A 85 -14.96 18.60 0.15
CA GLU A 85 -16.29 19.17 0.03
C GLU A 85 -16.98 19.17 1.40
N ASN A 86 -17.50 20.31 1.82
CA ASN A 86 -18.17 20.44 3.12
C ASN A 86 -17.36 19.90 4.31
N LYS A 87 -16.06 20.16 4.36
CA LYS A 87 -15.10 19.64 5.36
C LYS A 87 -14.86 18.12 5.32
N LEU A 88 -15.48 17.40 4.39
CA LEU A 88 -15.24 15.97 4.19
C LEU A 88 -14.26 15.74 3.04
N PHE A 89 -13.36 14.79 3.24
CA PHE A 89 -12.43 14.35 2.21
C PHE A 89 -13.06 13.23 1.37
N ARG A 90 -13.02 13.37 0.06
CA ARG A 90 -13.47 12.32 -0.85
C ARG A 90 -12.30 11.37 -1.15
N MET A 91 -12.32 10.19 -0.55
CA MET A 91 -11.24 9.21 -0.67
C MET A 91 -11.37 8.27 -1.88
N ALA A 92 -12.47 8.33 -2.63
CA ALA A 92 -12.66 7.48 -3.81
C ALA A 92 -11.51 7.57 -4.84
N PRO A 93 -10.94 8.75 -5.16
CA PRO A 93 -9.79 8.84 -6.05
C PRO A 93 -8.55 8.08 -5.53
N MET A 94 -8.35 8.04 -4.21
CA MET A 94 -7.26 7.27 -3.60
C MET A 94 -7.44 5.77 -3.83
N LEU A 95 -8.66 5.26 -3.62
CA LEU A 95 -8.98 3.87 -3.88
C LEU A 95 -8.76 3.52 -5.35
N THR A 96 -9.25 4.36 -6.27
CA THR A 96 -9.06 4.17 -7.72
C THR A 96 -7.57 4.12 -8.09
N ALA A 97 -6.74 5.00 -7.52
CA ALA A 97 -5.31 5.00 -7.79
C ALA A 97 -4.63 3.71 -7.30
N ILE A 98 -5.04 3.20 -6.14
CA ILE A 98 -4.55 1.91 -5.60
C ILE A 98 -4.95 0.76 -6.53
N GLU A 99 -6.21 0.72 -6.97
CA GLU A 99 -6.73 -0.30 -7.89
C GLU A 99 -5.95 -0.28 -9.21
N GLN A 100 -5.70 0.88 -9.80
CA GLN A 100 -4.92 1.02 -11.03
C GLN A 100 -3.48 0.50 -10.88
N VAL A 101 -2.82 0.76 -9.76
CA VAL A 101 -1.47 0.23 -9.51
C VAL A 101 -1.51 -1.29 -9.35
N LEU A 102 -2.49 -1.84 -8.66
CA LEU A 102 -2.65 -3.30 -8.54
C LEU A 102 -2.97 -3.93 -9.89
N GLU A 103 -3.84 -3.34 -10.69
CA GLU A 103 -4.16 -3.78 -12.05
C GLU A 103 -2.92 -3.80 -12.94
N ALA A 104 -2.10 -2.76 -12.89
CA ALA A 104 -0.84 -2.72 -13.62
C ALA A 104 0.10 -3.86 -13.19
N CYS A 105 0.19 -4.17 -11.89
CA CYS A 105 0.95 -5.30 -11.39
C CYS A 105 0.40 -6.64 -11.91
N PHE A 106 -0.92 -6.81 -11.95
CA PHE A 106 -1.58 -8.02 -12.47
C PHE A 106 -1.31 -8.20 -13.97
N ASN A 107 -1.38 -7.12 -14.74
CA ASN A 107 -1.07 -7.14 -16.16
C ASN A 107 0.39 -7.53 -16.45
N ILE A 108 1.33 -7.10 -15.62
CA ILE A 108 2.74 -7.50 -15.72
C ILE A 108 2.93 -8.98 -15.43
N LEU A 109 2.21 -9.53 -14.46
CA LEU A 109 2.24 -10.96 -14.12
C LEU A 109 1.49 -11.83 -15.13
N GLY A 110 0.51 -11.28 -15.84
CA GLY A 110 -0.26 -11.95 -16.86
C GLY A 110 -0.90 -13.26 -16.38
N LYS A 111 -0.74 -14.34 -17.14
CA LYS A 111 -1.33 -15.66 -16.83
C LYS A 111 -0.96 -16.23 -15.45
N ASP A 112 0.12 -15.79 -14.86
CA ASP A 112 0.51 -16.23 -13.50
C ASP A 112 -0.37 -15.57 -12.45
N ALA A 113 -0.83 -14.32 -12.68
CA ALA A 113 -1.84 -13.69 -11.82
C ALA A 113 -3.15 -14.45 -11.86
N ASP A 114 -3.66 -14.80 -13.06
CA ASP A 114 -4.91 -15.56 -13.23
C ASP A 114 -4.88 -16.88 -12.44
N LYS A 115 -3.79 -17.66 -12.60
CA LYS A 115 -3.63 -18.93 -11.86
C LYS A 115 -3.65 -18.74 -10.35
N LYS A 116 -3.00 -17.68 -9.84
CA LYS A 116 -2.97 -17.39 -8.41
C LYS A 116 -4.34 -16.98 -7.90
N ILE A 117 -5.08 -16.16 -8.63
CA ILE A 117 -6.45 -15.77 -8.30
C ILE A 117 -7.36 -17.00 -8.23
N ASP A 118 -7.34 -17.85 -9.26
CA ASP A 118 -8.12 -19.09 -9.32
C ASP A 118 -7.80 -20.02 -8.14
N TYR A 119 -6.51 -20.15 -7.80
CA TYR A 119 -6.08 -20.95 -6.66
C TYR A 119 -6.57 -20.39 -5.33
N PHE A 120 -6.45 -19.08 -5.14
CA PHE A 120 -6.94 -18.38 -3.96
C PHE A 120 -8.45 -18.56 -3.79
N GLU A 121 -9.25 -18.33 -4.86
CA GLU A 121 -10.69 -18.49 -4.82
C GLU A 121 -11.13 -19.90 -4.50
N LYS A 122 -10.48 -20.92 -5.10
CA LYS A 122 -10.76 -22.33 -4.77
C LYS A 122 -10.55 -22.63 -3.30
N ARG A 123 -9.48 -22.10 -2.71
CA ARG A 123 -9.18 -22.32 -1.29
C ARG A 123 -10.18 -21.60 -0.37
N ILE A 124 -10.54 -20.36 -0.68
CA ILE A 124 -11.54 -19.62 0.11
C ILE A 124 -12.90 -20.32 0.06
N LYS A 125 -13.32 -20.82 -1.10
CA LYS A 125 -14.55 -21.63 -1.23
C LYS A 125 -14.49 -22.90 -0.39
N ALA A 126 -13.36 -23.61 -0.40
CA ALA A 126 -13.17 -24.86 0.35
C ALA A 126 -13.29 -24.69 1.88
N ILE A 127 -13.00 -23.50 2.42
CA ILE A 127 -13.12 -23.18 3.83
C ILE A 127 -14.40 -22.40 4.18
N ASN A 128 -15.38 -22.37 3.25
CA ASN A 128 -16.63 -21.61 3.39
C ASN A 128 -16.41 -20.11 3.68
N GLY A 129 -15.36 -19.53 3.09
CA GLY A 129 -15.02 -18.11 3.26
C GLY A 129 -15.93 -17.15 2.50
N TYR A 130 -16.84 -17.67 1.64
CA TYR A 130 -17.90 -16.93 0.97
C TYR A 130 -19.26 -17.55 1.29
N TRP A 131 -20.28 -16.68 1.30
CA TRP A 131 -21.69 -17.09 1.38
C TRP A 131 -22.21 -17.54 0.01
#